data_08b1855b69f5ce12c752773d9a8aa3a1
#
_entry.id   08b1855b69f5ce12c752773d9a8aa3a1
#
_cell.length_a   1.000
_cell.length_b   1.000
_cell.length_c   1.000
_cell.angle_alpha   90.00
_cell.angle_beta   90.00
_cell.angle_gamma   90.00
#
_symmetry.space_group_name_H-M   'P 1'
#
loop_
_entity.id
_entity.type
_entity.pdbx_description
1 polymer ?
#
loop_
_entity_poly.entity_id
_entity_poly.type
_entity_poly.pdbx_seq_one_letter_code
_entity_poly.pdbx_strand_id
1 'polypeptide(L)'
;MVFSIGGRRLAVKTLEVAGISPWKPPIPVGSRTPFITSVARQGQAVLPVFDLASFLRLRVQGNHPLCLRIKHPLGDMVMCIDEEMPVLHTLEPAAIQVYRGKDMPAEGSYANGLDEIPILAISQLGSCMK
;
A
#
# COMPACT_ATOMS: atom_id res chain seq x y z
N MET A 1 1.05 10.57 2.35
CA MET A 1 2.18 9.80 2.91
C MET A 1 2.85 9.02 1.80
N VAL A 2 4.15 9.12 1.69
CA VAL A 2 4.95 8.42 0.69
C VAL A 2 5.67 7.25 1.37
N PHE A 3 5.56 6.07 0.78
CA PHE A 3 6.24 4.88 1.26
C PHE A 3 6.93 4.17 0.09
N SER A 4 7.82 3.26 0.40
CA SER A 4 8.54 2.48 -0.62
C SER A 4 8.13 1.02 -0.57
N ILE A 5 8.06 0.40 -1.73
CA ILE A 5 7.86 -1.04 -1.86
C ILE A 5 8.71 -1.54 -3.02
N GLY A 6 9.63 -2.46 -2.74
CA GLY A 6 10.58 -2.94 -3.74
C GLY A 6 11.46 -1.83 -4.32
N GLY A 7 11.73 -0.78 -3.54
CA GLY A 7 12.49 0.38 -3.98
C GLY A 7 11.67 1.41 -4.76
N ARG A 8 10.43 1.10 -5.12
CA ARG A 8 9.54 2.02 -5.83
C ARG A 8 8.76 2.86 -4.83
N ARG A 9 8.62 4.16 -5.10
CA ARG A 9 7.87 5.07 -4.25
C ARG A 9 6.43 5.18 -4.69
N LEU A 10 5.53 5.06 -3.71
CA LEU A 10 4.09 5.21 -3.88
C LEU A 10 3.57 6.15 -2.80
N ALA A 11 2.41 6.73 -3.04
CA ALA A 11 1.75 7.57 -2.05
C ALA A 11 0.37 7.02 -1.71
N VAL A 12 -0.09 7.34 -0.51
CA VAL A 12 -1.43 7.07 -0.05
C VAL A 12 -1.91 8.29 0.73
N LYS A 13 -3.21 8.57 0.68
CA LYS A 13 -3.75 9.70 1.44
C LYS A 13 -3.56 9.45 2.93
N THR A 14 -3.09 10.46 3.65
CA THR A 14 -2.85 10.37 5.08
C THR A 14 -4.10 9.94 5.84
N LEU A 15 -5.29 10.39 5.41
CA LEU A 15 -6.56 10.02 6.03
C LEU A 15 -6.89 8.54 5.88
N GLU A 16 -6.25 7.84 4.95
CA GLU A 16 -6.46 6.41 4.73
C GLU A 16 -5.45 5.55 5.47
N VAL A 17 -4.49 6.15 6.17
CA VAL A 17 -3.49 5.42 6.97
C VAL A 17 -4.00 5.28 8.40
N ALA A 18 -4.08 4.04 8.89
CA ALA A 18 -4.49 3.76 10.27
C ALA A 18 -3.30 3.53 11.19
N GLY A 19 -2.13 3.16 10.66
CA GLY A 19 -0.95 2.96 11.49
C GLY A 19 0.21 2.34 10.72
N ILE A 20 1.39 2.41 11.34
CA ILE A 20 2.61 1.78 10.85
C ILE A 20 3.23 1.05 12.03
N SER A 21 3.64 -0.21 11.81
CA SER A 21 4.24 -1.04 12.85
C SER A 21 5.25 -2.00 12.20
N PRO A 22 6.11 -2.65 13.01
CA PRO A 22 6.97 -3.67 12.47
C PRO A 22 6.17 -4.81 11.85
N TRP A 23 6.65 -5.32 10.72
CA TRP A 23 6.02 -6.46 10.06
C TRP A 23 6.27 -7.73 10.87
N LYS A 24 5.22 -8.53 11.03
CA LYS A 24 5.28 -9.85 11.65
C LYS A 24 4.80 -10.89 10.64
N PRO A 25 5.33 -12.13 10.70
CA PRO A 25 4.89 -13.17 9.78
C PRO A 25 3.37 -13.35 9.81
N PRO A 26 2.70 -13.30 8.66
CA PRO A 26 1.25 -13.45 8.61
C PRO A 26 0.86 -14.92 8.66
N ILE A 27 -0.43 -15.17 8.89
CA ILE A 27 -1.02 -16.50 8.93
C ILE A 27 -1.64 -16.78 7.56
N PRO A 28 -1.18 -17.80 6.82
CA PRO A 28 -1.78 -18.13 5.53
C PRO A 28 -3.24 -18.59 5.69
N VAL A 29 -4.09 -18.16 4.76
CA VAL A 29 -5.49 -18.56 4.72
C VAL A 29 -5.90 -18.80 3.27
N GLY A 30 -6.95 -19.62 3.08
CA GLY A 30 -7.57 -19.72 1.78
C GLY A 30 -8.41 -18.49 1.50
N SER A 31 -8.27 -17.90 0.33
CA SER A 31 -9.01 -16.72 -0.07
C SER A 31 -9.30 -16.76 -1.56
N ARG A 32 -10.48 -16.26 -1.94
CA ARG A 32 -10.85 -16.10 -3.35
C ARG A 32 -10.48 -14.73 -3.90
N THR A 33 -10.05 -13.81 -3.04
CA THR A 33 -9.63 -12.49 -3.45
C THR A 33 -8.16 -12.54 -3.87
N PRO A 34 -7.82 -12.16 -5.11
CA PRO A 34 -6.43 -12.15 -5.54
C PRO A 34 -5.57 -11.28 -4.61
N PHE A 35 -4.34 -11.73 -4.39
CA PHE A 35 -3.34 -11.03 -3.56
C PHE A 35 -3.71 -10.89 -2.08
N ILE A 36 -4.80 -11.51 -1.63
CA ILE A 36 -5.12 -11.63 -0.21
C ILE A 36 -5.08 -13.13 0.12
N THR A 37 -3.92 -13.60 0.57
CA THR A 37 -3.70 -15.02 0.87
C THR A 37 -3.29 -15.26 2.31
N SER A 38 -3.30 -14.22 3.15
CA SER A 38 -2.94 -14.33 4.55
C SER A 38 -3.66 -13.29 5.37
N VAL A 39 -3.60 -13.45 6.69
CA VAL A 39 -4.13 -12.49 7.64
C VAL A 39 -3.03 -12.14 8.64
N ALA A 40 -3.09 -10.93 9.19
CA ALA A 40 -2.16 -10.47 10.20
C ALA A 40 -2.90 -10.11 11.48
N ARG A 41 -2.28 -10.39 12.61
CA ARG A 41 -2.84 -10.00 13.90
C ARG A 41 -2.34 -8.59 14.24
N GLN A 42 -3.29 -7.69 14.50
CA GLN A 42 -3.02 -6.31 14.93
C GLN A 42 -3.74 -6.10 16.25
N GLY A 43 -3.01 -6.25 17.38
CA GLY A 43 -3.64 -6.27 18.70
C GLY A 43 -4.63 -7.41 18.81
N GLN A 44 -5.90 -7.09 19.02
CA GLN A 44 -6.98 -8.09 19.06
C GLN A 44 -7.68 -8.29 17.72
N ALA A 45 -7.32 -7.50 16.72
CA ALA A 45 -7.93 -7.59 15.40
C ALA A 45 -7.12 -8.55 14.52
N VAL A 46 -7.83 -9.22 13.62
CA VAL A 46 -7.23 -10.03 12.56
C VAL A 46 -7.62 -9.39 11.23
N LEU A 47 -6.63 -8.94 10.48
CA LEU A 47 -6.83 -8.15 9.27
C LEU A 47 -6.29 -8.87 8.04
N PRO A 48 -6.96 -8.75 6.89
CA PRO A 48 -6.41 -9.32 5.65
C PRO A 48 -5.13 -8.60 5.26
N VAL A 49 -4.19 -9.36 4.72
CA VAL A 49 -2.94 -8.84 4.16
C VAL A 49 -3.10 -8.75 2.66
N PHE A 50 -2.99 -7.53 2.12
CA PHE A 50 -2.91 -7.32 0.68
C PHE A 50 -1.46 -7.35 0.24
N ASP A 51 -1.12 -8.30 -0.62
CA ASP A 51 0.26 -8.48 -1.11
C ASP A 51 0.52 -7.53 -2.28
N LEU A 52 0.72 -6.25 -1.96
CA LEU A 52 0.96 -5.21 -2.94
C LEU A 52 2.25 -5.46 -3.74
N ALA A 53 3.27 -6.00 -3.09
CA ALA A 53 4.53 -6.29 -3.77
C ALA A 53 4.32 -7.27 -4.92
N SER A 54 3.61 -8.38 -4.68
CA SER A 54 3.29 -9.34 -5.73
C SER A 54 2.40 -8.73 -6.80
N PHE A 55 1.43 -7.92 -6.40
CA PHE A 55 0.55 -7.22 -7.35
C PHE A 55 1.35 -6.35 -8.32
N LEU A 56 2.39 -5.67 -7.83
CA LEU A 56 3.26 -4.82 -8.65
C LEU A 56 4.47 -5.56 -9.23
N ARG A 57 4.58 -6.87 -8.96
CA ARG A 57 5.73 -7.70 -9.37
C ARG A 57 7.04 -7.19 -8.81
N LEU A 58 7.02 -6.76 -7.55
CA LEU A 58 8.17 -6.27 -6.81
C LEU A 58 8.41 -7.18 -5.60
N ARG A 59 9.56 -6.98 -4.93
CA ARG A 59 9.88 -7.65 -3.67
C ARG A 59 10.18 -6.60 -2.62
N VAL A 60 9.58 -6.76 -1.44
CA VAL A 60 9.85 -5.90 -0.29
C VAL A 60 11.34 -5.97 0.05
N GLN A 61 11.94 -4.82 0.30
CA GLN A 61 13.37 -4.67 0.57
C GLN A 61 13.63 -4.42 2.05
N GLY A 62 14.78 -4.86 2.52
CA GLY A 62 15.26 -4.64 3.88
C GLY A 62 15.03 -5.84 4.77
N ASN A 63 15.74 -5.85 5.92
CA ASN A 63 15.68 -6.94 6.89
C ASN A 63 14.54 -6.77 7.89
N HIS A 64 14.01 -5.55 8.02
CA HIS A 64 12.97 -5.20 8.99
C HIS A 64 11.84 -4.46 8.29
N PRO A 65 11.08 -5.15 7.42
CA PRO A 65 9.98 -4.49 6.71
C PRO A 65 8.93 -3.96 7.68
N LEU A 66 8.10 -3.06 7.17
CA LEU A 66 7.06 -2.41 7.96
C LEU A 66 5.68 -2.92 7.54
N CYS A 67 4.76 -2.86 8.49
CA CYS A 67 3.35 -3.13 8.28
C CYS A 67 2.60 -1.81 8.18
N LEU A 68 2.01 -1.53 7.03
CA LEU A 68 1.19 -0.35 6.81
C LEU A 68 -0.28 -0.76 6.92
N ARG A 69 -0.96 -0.26 7.95
CA ARG A 69 -2.40 -0.50 8.12
C ARG A 69 -3.17 0.62 7.44
N ILE A 70 -4.08 0.24 6.56
CA ILE A 70 -4.85 1.18 5.76
C ILE A 70 -6.35 0.97 5.96
N LYS A 71 -7.11 2.06 5.78
CA LYS A 71 -8.56 2.06 5.90
C LYS A 71 -9.15 1.77 4.52
N HIS A 72 -9.82 0.63 4.40
CA HIS A 72 -10.52 0.24 3.19
C HIS A 72 -12.02 0.29 3.44
N PRO A 73 -12.86 0.61 2.43
CA PRO A 73 -14.32 0.66 2.63
C PRO A 73 -14.94 -0.62 3.19
N LEU A 74 -14.33 -1.77 2.92
CA LEU A 74 -14.81 -3.07 3.43
C LEU A 74 -14.20 -3.46 4.78
N GLY A 75 -13.34 -2.61 5.35
CA GLY A 75 -12.64 -2.87 6.60
C GLY A 75 -11.13 -2.70 6.43
N ASP A 76 -10.44 -2.42 7.53
CA ASP A 76 -9.00 -2.20 7.48
C ASP A 76 -8.26 -3.42 6.92
N MET A 77 -7.16 -3.16 6.24
CA MET A 77 -6.24 -4.19 5.77
C MET A 77 -4.81 -3.73 6.00
N VAL A 78 -3.85 -4.65 5.87
CA VAL A 78 -2.44 -4.32 6.06
C VAL A 78 -1.66 -4.71 4.81
N MET A 79 -0.54 -4.00 4.61
CA MET A 79 0.41 -4.28 3.54
C MET A 79 1.81 -4.31 4.11
N CYS A 80 2.65 -5.22 3.60
CA CYS A 80 4.06 -5.25 3.90
C CYS A 80 4.78 -4.28 2.97
N ILE A 81 5.53 -3.35 3.52
CA ILE A 81 6.29 -2.35 2.76
C ILE A 81 7.76 -2.41 3.16
N ASP A 82 8.61 -1.71 2.41
CA ASP A 82 10.05 -1.66 2.68
C ASP A 82 10.34 -1.09 4.07
N GLU A 83 11.54 -1.37 4.58
CA GLU A 83 11.94 -0.92 5.92
C GLU A 83 12.14 0.59 6.04
N GLU A 84 12.24 1.30 4.92
CA GLU A 84 12.35 2.75 4.92
C GLU A 84 11.08 3.38 5.49
N MET A 85 11.24 4.22 6.53
CA MET A 85 10.10 4.86 7.18
C MET A 85 9.35 5.78 6.21
N PRO A 86 8.03 5.65 6.09
CA PRO A 86 7.24 6.55 5.26
C PRO A 86 7.38 8.01 5.67
N VAL A 87 7.23 8.90 4.71
CA VAL A 87 7.41 10.35 4.87
C VAL A 87 6.12 11.07 4.49
N LEU A 88 5.77 12.10 5.27
CA LEU A 88 4.63 12.96 4.94
C LEU A 88 5.05 14.01 3.92
N HIS A 89 4.30 14.10 2.83
CA HIS A 89 4.43 15.17 1.86
C HIS A 89 3.12 15.95 1.81
N THR A 90 3.22 17.28 1.84
CA THR A 90 2.07 18.15 1.62
C THR A 90 2.03 18.54 0.15
N LEU A 91 0.91 18.27 -0.50
CA LEU A 91 0.75 18.53 -1.93
C LEU A 91 -0.32 19.57 -2.18
N GLU A 92 -0.03 20.50 -3.08
CA GLU A 92 -1.05 21.35 -3.64
C GLU A 92 -1.93 20.53 -4.60
N PRO A 93 -3.27 20.71 -4.58
CA PRO A 93 -4.13 19.97 -5.51
C PRO A 93 -3.74 20.14 -6.98
N ALA A 94 -3.22 21.30 -7.33
CA ALA A 94 -2.79 21.57 -8.71
C ALA A 94 -1.56 20.76 -9.12
N ALA A 95 -0.79 20.22 -8.18
CA ALA A 95 0.37 19.38 -8.46
C ALA A 95 -0.02 17.94 -8.80
N ILE A 96 -1.25 17.55 -8.55
CA ILE A 96 -1.74 16.20 -8.80
C ILE A 96 -2.25 16.11 -10.23
N GLN A 97 -1.75 15.14 -10.97
CA GLN A 97 -2.12 14.91 -12.37
C GLN A 97 -2.67 13.50 -12.54
N VAL A 98 -3.24 13.22 -13.70
CA VAL A 98 -3.76 11.88 -14.01
C VAL A 98 -2.61 10.89 -14.10
N TYR A 99 -2.72 9.77 -13.40
CA TYR A 99 -1.76 8.66 -13.53
C TYR A 99 -2.13 7.82 -14.75
N ARG A 100 -1.20 7.71 -15.69
CA ARG A 100 -1.43 7.01 -16.95
C ARG A 100 -0.93 5.56 -16.95
N GLY A 101 -0.24 5.14 -15.89
CA GLY A 101 0.17 3.75 -15.75
C GLY A 101 -1.04 2.84 -15.56
N LYS A 102 -0.88 1.56 -15.96
CA LYS A 102 -1.94 0.56 -15.84
C LYS A 102 -1.61 -0.55 -14.86
N ASP A 103 -0.53 -0.39 -14.12
CA ASP A 103 -0.01 -1.41 -13.22
C ASP A 103 -0.70 -1.39 -11.85
N MET A 104 -1.40 -0.31 -11.52
CA MET A 104 -2.10 -0.19 -10.26
C MET A 104 -3.29 0.77 -10.37
N PRO A 105 -4.30 0.61 -9.51
CA PRO A 105 -5.33 1.63 -9.37
C PRO A 105 -4.76 2.85 -8.67
N ALA A 106 -4.84 4.02 -9.30
CA ALA A 106 -4.33 5.25 -8.74
C ALA A 106 -5.34 6.38 -8.90
N GLU A 107 -5.44 7.25 -7.89
CA GLU A 107 -6.29 8.43 -7.93
C GLU A 107 -5.64 9.58 -8.67
N GLY A 108 -4.34 9.47 -8.91
CA GLY A 108 -3.54 10.46 -9.57
C GLY A 108 -2.06 10.21 -9.30
N SER A 109 -1.23 11.15 -9.67
CA SER A 109 0.21 11.09 -9.40
C SER A 109 0.76 12.50 -9.29
N TYR A 110 2.00 12.61 -8.78
CA TYR A 110 2.70 13.87 -8.73
C TYR A 110 4.18 13.66 -9.00
N ALA A 111 4.83 14.72 -9.48
CA ALA A 111 6.26 14.66 -9.76
C ALA A 111 7.07 14.95 -8.51
N ASN A 112 8.12 14.15 -8.28
CA ASN A 112 9.11 14.37 -7.25
C ASN A 112 10.48 14.23 -7.89
N GLY A 113 11.05 15.36 -8.33
CA GLY A 113 12.25 15.33 -9.14
C GLY A 113 11.96 14.70 -10.50
N LEU A 114 12.69 13.63 -10.83
CA LEU A 114 12.49 12.88 -12.08
C LEU A 114 11.49 11.75 -11.93
N ASP A 115 10.99 11.51 -10.71
CA ASP A 115 10.08 10.41 -10.44
C ASP A 115 8.63 10.86 -10.50
N GLU A 116 7.77 10.02 -11.03
CA GLU A 116 6.33 10.15 -10.89
C GLU A 116 5.89 9.24 -9.77
N ILE A 117 5.24 9.80 -8.75
CA ILE A 117 4.77 9.05 -7.58
C ILE A 117 3.25 8.88 -7.70
N PRO A 118 2.76 7.67 -7.99
CA PRO A 118 1.32 7.42 -8.04
C PRO A 118 0.70 7.42 -6.65
N ILE A 119 -0.52 7.95 -6.55
CA ILE A 119 -1.31 7.94 -5.32
C ILE A 119 -2.26 6.76 -5.39
N LEU A 120 -2.00 5.75 -4.57
CA LEU A 120 -2.74 4.50 -4.59
C LEU A 120 -4.21 4.71 -4.23
N ALA A 121 -5.11 4.19 -5.07
CA ALA A 121 -6.55 4.24 -4.82
C ALA A 121 -6.96 3.05 -3.96
N ILE A 122 -6.91 3.22 -2.64
CA ILE A 122 -7.13 2.14 -1.67
C ILE A 122 -8.49 1.47 -1.88
N SER A 123 -9.54 2.25 -2.11
CA SER A 123 -10.90 1.71 -2.26
C SER A 123 -11.05 0.78 -3.46
N GLN A 124 -10.13 0.83 -4.42
CA GLN A 124 -10.16 -0.03 -5.60
C GLN A 124 -9.34 -1.30 -5.45
N LEU A 125 -8.60 -1.45 -4.37
CA LEU A 125 -7.87 -2.69 -4.11
C LEU A 125 -8.84 -3.84 -3.87
N GLY A 126 -8.58 -4.97 -4.50
CA GLY A 126 -9.46 -6.13 -4.44
C GLY A 126 -10.54 -6.14 -5.52
N SER A 127 -11.15 -5.01 -5.83
CA SER A 127 -12.22 -4.95 -6.84
C SER A 127 -11.68 -4.86 -8.27
N CYS A 128 -10.58 -4.17 -8.48
CA CYS A 128 -9.97 -4.00 -9.80
C CYS A 128 -9.28 -5.27 -10.32
N MET A 129 -9.24 -6.34 -9.50
CA MET A 129 -8.54 -7.57 -9.80
C MET A 129 -9.47 -8.71 -10.19
N LYS A 130 -10.70 -8.40 -10.43
CA LYS A 130 -11.68 -9.38 -10.86
C LYS A 130 -11.49 -9.75 -12.33
#